data_b265597189d9321a1026b1d8e1568feb
#
_entry.id   b265597189d9321a1026b1d8e1568feb
#
_cell.length_a   1.000
_cell.length_b   1.000
_cell.length_c   1.000
_cell.angle_alpha   90.00
_cell.angle_beta   90.00
_cell.angle_gamma   90.00
#
_symmetry.space_group_name_H-M   'P 1'
#
loop_
_entity.id
_entity.type
_entity.pdbx_description
1 polymer ?
#
loop_
_entity_poly.entity_id
_entity_poly.type
_entity_poly.pdbx_seq_one_letter_code
_entity_poly.pdbx_strand_id
1 'polypeptide(L)'
;MRLKTKLVLAISGLVFLMVCALCWIFLYQMLEQRIAQSYAANDMVAHQVLFATRRALEEDLTGRPLNANDPSALRKAVAEALRDDAGIKSLLDSALRYSPTILDVAIADREGRGLVSTDPSGLDAPLPVRKEYGELQSGGLLRLLGIVFGPPRVYNVTLPLERAGGQPFLTVRVGIRTTFLRYVVEPWLVTALTYTGVAILCSIIVAAFLANVALKPIEQIGYRLDALDRAETSTGEPAPPDESEDAVVEVSHKIERIGRRMRNVEEVFSALKEGLDQIMTNLQDGIVLFTHDARAV
;
A
#
# COMPACT_ATOMS: atom_id res chain seq x y z
N MET A 1 11.93 -7.89 -28.69
CA MET A 1 11.38 -8.67 -27.52
C MET A 1 10.20 -9.49 -28.01
N ARG A 2 10.21 -10.79 -27.79
CA ARG A 2 9.12 -11.69 -28.21
C ARG A 2 7.81 -11.31 -27.50
N LEU A 3 6.67 -11.42 -28.16
CA LEU A 3 5.34 -11.10 -27.63
C LEU A 3 5.08 -11.78 -26.26
N LYS A 4 5.54 -13.04 -26.11
CA LYS A 4 5.51 -13.79 -24.84
C LYS A 4 6.17 -13.02 -23.69
N THR A 5 7.36 -12.45 -23.92
CA THR A 5 8.11 -11.70 -22.91
C THR A 5 7.39 -10.40 -22.52
N LYS A 6 6.83 -9.70 -23.51
CA LYS A 6 6.04 -8.47 -23.25
C LYS A 6 4.80 -8.78 -22.42
N LEU A 7 4.07 -9.87 -22.72
CA LEU A 7 2.87 -10.29 -21.99
C LEU A 7 3.20 -10.71 -20.55
N VAL A 8 4.24 -11.55 -20.37
CA VAL A 8 4.69 -11.97 -19.04
C VAL A 8 5.10 -10.76 -18.20
N LEU A 9 5.86 -9.83 -18.78
CA LEU A 9 6.33 -8.63 -18.09
C LEU A 9 5.16 -7.70 -17.73
N ALA A 10 4.17 -7.54 -18.61
CA ALA A 10 2.99 -6.73 -18.34
C ALA A 10 2.13 -7.31 -17.21
N ILE A 11 1.87 -8.62 -17.23
CA ILE A 11 1.07 -9.28 -16.17
C ILE A 11 1.83 -9.24 -14.84
N SER A 12 3.12 -9.59 -14.84
CA SER A 12 3.94 -9.56 -13.62
C SER A 12 4.08 -8.15 -13.07
N GLY A 13 4.22 -7.14 -13.93
CA GLY A 13 4.27 -5.73 -13.53
C GLY A 13 2.95 -5.25 -12.92
N LEU A 14 1.82 -5.64 -13.50
CA LEU A 14 0.49 -5.31 -12.95
C LEU A 14 0.29 -5.93 -11.56
N VAL A 15 0.62 -7.23 -11.41
CA VAL A 15 0.51 -7.92 -10.13
C VAL A 15 1.45 -7.30 -9.09
N PHE A 16 2.69 -6.99 -9.48
CA PHE A 16 3.64 -6.31 -8.61
C PHE A 16 3.09 -4.96 -8.11
N LEU A 17 2.56 -4.14 -9.01
CA LEU A 17 1.99 -2.84 -8.67
C LEU A 17 0.79 -2.99 -7.72
N MET A 18 -0.10 -3.96 -7.99
CA MET A 18 -1.25 -4.25 -7.14
C MET A 18 -0.83 -4.70 -5.74
N VAL A 19 0.15 -5.62 -5.64
CA VAL A 19 0.68 -6.10 -4.36
C VAL A 19 1.35 -4.97 -3.59
N CYS A 20 2.16 -4.13 -4.25
CA CYS A 20 2.77 -2.96 -3.62
C CYS A 20 1.72 -1.97 -3.09
N ALA A 21 0.66 -1.71 -3.85
CA ALA A 21 -0.43 -0.82 -3.41
C ALA A 21 -1.16 -1.38 -2.19
N LEU A 22 -1.47 -2.68 -2.18
CA LEU A 22 -2.10 -3.35 -1.03
C LEU A 22 -1.19 -3.34 0.20
N CYS A 23 0.11 -3.66 0.04
CA CYS A 23 1.08 -3.59 1.12
C CYS A 23 1.19 -2.17 1.70
N TRP A 24 1.16 -1.14 0.84
CA TRP A 24 1.19 0.26 1.25
C TRP A 24 -0.02 0.64 2.10
N ILE A 25 -1.23 0.29 1.65
CA ILE A 25 -2.48 0.56 2.37
C ILE A 25 -2.49 -0.18 3.71
N PHE A 26 -2.11 -1.45 3.70
CA PHE A 26 -2.08 -2.28 4.90
C PHE A 26 -1.08 -1.76 5.94
N LEU A 27 0.12 -1.38 5.50
CA LEU A 27 1.15 -0.81 6.36
C LEU A 27 0.67 0.51 6.99
N TYR A 28 0.00 1.35 6.22
CA TYR A 28 -0.57 2.61 6.70
C TYR A 28 -1.62 2.36 7.78
N GLN A 29 -2.60 1.50 7.51
CA GLN A 29 -3.64 1.15 8.47
C GLN A 29 -3.09 0.52 9.75
N MET A 30 -2.13 -0.38 9.61
CA MET A 30 -1.46 -1.00 10.76
C MET A 30 -0.74 0.03 11.63
N LEU A 31 0.03 0.94 11.03
CA LEU A 31 0.73 1.99 11.77
C LEU A 31 -0.25 2.91 12.47
N GLU A 32 -1.28 3.37 11.78
CA GLU A 32 -2.32 4.24 12.34
C GLU A 32 -3.02 3.57 13.52
N GLN A 33 -3.41 2.30 13.38
CA GLN A 33 -4.05 1.53 14.44
C GLN A 33 -3.13 1.37 15.66
N ARG A 34 -1.84 1.08 15.45
CA ARG A 34 -0.86 0.91 16.54
C ARG A 34 -0.58 2.22 17.26
N ILE A 35 -0.50 3.32 16.52
CA ILE A 35 -0.35 4.66 17.10
C ILE A 35 -1.59 5.02 17.93
N ALA A 36 -2.79 4.77 17.41
CA ALA A 36 -4.04 5.03 18.12
C ALA A 36 -4.16 4.17 19.38
N GLN A 37 -3.84 2.88 19.32
CA GLN A 37 -3.83 2.00 20.49
C GLN A 37 -2.82 2.45 21.54
N SER A 38 -1.62 2.84 21.11
CA SER A 38 -0.59 3.36 22.04
C SER A 38 -1.05 4.68 22.67
N TYR A 39 -1.66 5.57 21.88
CA TYR A 39 -2.23 6.81 22.41
C TYR A 39 -3.28 6.51 23.48
N ALA A 40 -4.28 5.69 23.18
CA ALA A 40 -5.36 5.37 24.11
C ALA A 40 -4.84 4.73 25.41
N ALA A 41 -3.86 3.83 25.31
CA ALA A 41 -3.26 3.20 26.49
C ALA A 41 -2.50 4.21 27.37
N ASN A 42 -1.73 5.10 26.75
CA ASN A 42 -0.94 6.11 27.49
C ASN A 42 -1.80 7.27 27.99
N ASP A 43 -2.87 7.63 27.26
CA ASP A 43 -3.88 8.59 27.69
C ASP A 43 -4.63 8.08 28.94
N MET A 44 -4.97 6.79 28.97
CA MET A 44 -5.55 6.16 30.16
C MET A 44 -4.61 6.27 31.37
N VAL A 45 -3.31 6.02 31.20
CA VAL A 45 -2.32 6.19 32.28
C VAL A 45 -2.26 7.65 32.72
N ALA A 46 -2.26 8.59 31.78
CA ALA A 46 -2.26 10.01 32.10
C ALA A 46 -3.52 10.42 32.89
N HIS A 47 -4.68 9.88 32.55
CA HIS A 47 -5.91 10.10 33.31
C HIS A 47 -5.87 9.47 34.71
N GLN A 48 -5.31 8.27 34.85
CA GLN A 48 -5.11 7.65 36.16
C GLN A 48 -4.20 8.49 37.05
N VAL A 49 -3.09 9.01 36.52
CA VAL A 49 -2.20 9.92 37.26
C VAL A 49 -2.89 11.21 37.59
N LEU A 50 -3.68 11.77 36.66
CA LEU A 50 -4.47 13.00 36.91
C LEU A 50 -5.46 12.79 38.04
N PHE A 51 -6.18 11.67 38.04
CA PHE A 51 -7.17 11.36 39.10
C PHE A 51 -6.50 11.14 40.46
N ALA A 52 -5.39 10.40 40.51
CA ALA A 52 -4.60 10.21 41.71
C ALA A 52 -4.04 11.54 42.25
N THR A 53 -3.54 12.41 41.35
CA THR A 53 -3.07 13.75 41.69
C THR A 53 -4.17 14.59 42.32
N ARG A 54 -5.35 14.58 41.72
CA ARG A 54 -6.52 15.31 42.25
C ARG A 54 -6.92 14.82 43.64
N ARG A 55 -6.96 13.50 43.79
CA ARG A 55 -7.33 12.87 45.09
C ARG A 55 -6.31 13.22 46.18
N ALA A 56 -5.02 13.08 45.91
CA ALA A 56 -3.98 13.42 46.89
C ALA A 56 -4.05 14.90 47.32
N LEU A 57 -4.32 15.80 46.38
CA LEU A 57 -4.50 17.21 46.68
C LEU A 57 -5.78 17.46 47.52
N GLU A 58 -6.87 16.78 47.24
CA GLU A 58 -8.11 16.89 48.00
C GLU A 58 -7.92 16.36 49.42
N GLU A 59 -7.22 15.23 49.63
CA GLU A 59 -6.98 14.62 50.93
C GLU A 59 -6.00 15.45 51.79
N ASP A 60 -4.91 15.95 51.23
CA ASP A 60 -3.84 16.59 52.02
C ASP A 60 -4.00 18.11 52.18
N LEU A 61 -4.62 18.78 51.19
CA LEU A 61 -4.83 20.24 51.26
C LEU A 61 -6.14 20.63 51.93
N THR A 62 -7.10 19.69 52.09
CA THR A 62 -8.37 19.97 52.76
C THR A 62 -8.12 20.22 54.25
N GLY A 63 -8.41 21.45 54.71
CA GLY A 63 -8.26 21.85 56.11
C GLY A 63 -6.92 22.51 56.46
N ARG A 64 -5.93 22.57 55.53
CA ARG A 64 -4.73 23.38 55.76
C ARG A 64 -5.01 24.86 55.49
N PRO A 65 -4.68 25.82 56.41
CA PRO A 65 -4.81 27.23 56.13
C PRO A 65 -3.73 27.69 55.16
N LEU A 66 -3.96 27.45 53.87
CA LEU A 66 -3.06 27.90 52.83
C LEU A 66 -3.39 29.33 52.41
N ASN A 67 -2.37 30.19 52.40
CA ASN A 67 -2.53 31.53 51.90
C ASN A 67 -2.58 31.51 50.38
N ALA A 68 -3.79 31.51 49.79
CA ALA A 68 -4.03 31.42 48.37
C ALA A 68 -3.37 32.56 47.55
N ASN A 69 -2.93 33.63 48.23
CA ASN A 69 -2.27 34.77 47.59
C ASN A 69 -0.74 34.65 47.52
N ASP A 70 -0.14 33.60 48.11
CA ASP A 70 1.28 33.33 47.99
C ASP A 70 1.51 32.11 47.05
N PRO A 71 1.86 32.33 45.77
CA PRO A 71 2.06 31.26 44.82
C PRO A 71 3.22 30.34 45.16
N SER A 72 4.25 30.85 45.91
CA SER A 72 5.42 30.07 46.29
C SER A 72 5.12 29.09 47.41
N ALA A 73 4.37 29.54 48.43
CA ALA A 73 3.89 28.70 49.54
C ALA A 73 2.91 27.63 49.04
N LEU A 74 1.99 28.00 48.15
CA LEU A 74 1.05 27.07 47.52
C LEU A 74 1.78 25.98 46.73
N ARG A 75 2.76 26.37 45.90
CA ARG A 75 3.56 25.43 45.14
C ARG A 75 4.29 24.42 46.02
N LYS A 76 4.90 24.91 47.12
CA LYS A 76 5.64 24.06 48.05
C LYS A 76 4.71 23.05 48.74
N ALA A 77 3.55 23.51 49.22
CA ALA A 77 2.53 22.65 49.83
C ALA A 77 2.02 21.58 48.86
N VAL A 78 1.75 21.94 47.60
CA VAL A 78 1.33 21.02 46.56
C VAL A 78 2.44 20.01 46.26
N ALA A 79 3.70 20.45 46.14
CA ALA A 79 4.82 19.56 45.88
C ALA A 79 5.03 18.54 47.03
N GLU A 80 4.92 18.99 48.30
CA GLU A 80 5.01 18.11 49.47
C GLU A 80 3.87 17.10 49.48
N ALA A 81 2.61 17.52 49.26
CA ALA A 81 1.46 16.64 49.21
C ALA A 81 1.60 15.54 48.16
N LEU A 82 2.02 15.90 46.95
CA LEU A 82 2.20 14.96 45.87
C LEU A 82 3.41 14.04 46.05
N ARG A 83 4.49 14.53 46.67
CA ARG A 83 5.68 13.74 46.90
C ARG A 83 5.54 12.74 48.03
N ASP A 84 4.72 13.05 49.02
CA ASP A 84 4.51 12.19 50.19
C ASP A 84 3.43 11.13 49.94
N ASP A 85 2.58 11.32 48.94
CA ASP A 85 1.54 10.37 48.59
C ASP A 85 2.12 9.03 48.07
N ALA A 86 1.84 7.96 48.81
CA ALA A 86 2.28 6.62 48.47
C ALA A 86 1.57 6.05 47.24
N GLY A 87 0.31 6.48 46.99
CA GLY A 87 -0.46 6.05 45.86
C GLY A 87 0.10 6.58 44.54
N ILE A 88 0.46 7.87 44.50
CA ILE A 88 1.13 8.48 43.34
C ILE A 88 2.44 7.79 43.05
N LYS A 89 3.29 7.58 44.07
CA LYS A 89 4.58 6.87 43.90
C LYS A 89 4.41 5.49 43.29
N SER A 90 3.47 4.70 43.85
CA SER A 90 3.17 3.36 43.37
C SER A 90 2.61 3.36 41.97
N LEU A 91 1.75 4.33 41.62
CA LEU A 91 1.19 4.45 40.28
C LEU A 91 2.27 4.81 39.24
N LEU A 92 3.15 5.75 39.54
CA LEU A 92 4.24 6.17 38.69
C LEU A 92 5.23 5.02 38.45
N ASP A 93 5.59 4.29 39.51
CA ASP A 93 6.47 3.09 39.40
C ASP A 93 5.82 1.99 38.55
N SER A 94 4.53 1.74 38.77
CA SER A 94 3.74 0.79 37.98
C SER A 94 3.67 1.18 36.49
N ALA A 95 3.44 2.46 36.21
CA ALA A 95 3.38 2.97 34.83
C ALA A 95 4.69 2.70 34.08
N LEU A 96 5.84 2.91 34.71
CA LEU A 96 7.14 2.61 34.12
C LEU A 96 7.40 1.10 33.97
N ARG A 97 7.03 0.29 34.95
CA ARG A 97 7.31 -1.15 34.92
C ARG A 97 6.44 -1.91 33.92
N TYR A 98 5.17 -1.54 33.79
CA TYR A 98 4.20 -2.29 33.01
C TYR A 98 3.94 -1.71 31.62
N SER A 99 4.40 -0.49 31.32
CA SER A 99 4.23 0.16 30.03
C SER A 99 5.57 0.38 29.32
N PRO A 100 5.99 -0.52 28.43
CA PRO A 100 7.28 -0.43 27.75
C PRO A 100 7.40 0.79 26.80
N THR A 101 6.27 1.42 26.52
CA THR A 101 6.20 2.62 25.67
C THR A 101 6.52 3.91 26.44
N ILE A 102 6.32 3.92 27.76
CA ILE A 102 6.52 5.10 28.60
C ILE A 102 7.99 5.27 28.91
N LEU A 103 8.50 6.48 28.71
CA LEU A 103 9.84 6.89 29.10
C LEU A 103 9.85 7.49 30.51
N ASP A 104 8.98 8.45 30.73
CA ASP A 104 8.86 9.23 31.95
C ASP A 104 7.43 9.69 32.16
N VAL A 105 7.08 9.87 33.42
CA VAL A 105 5.82 10.50 33.81
C VAL A 105 6.16 11.61 34.78
N ALA A 106 5.59 12.79 34.56
CA ALA A 106 5.83 13.95 35.40
C ALA A 106 4.55 14.75 35.65
N ILE A 107 4.45 15.31 36.83
CA ILE A 107 3.43 16.31 37.21
C ILE A 107 4.14 17.65 37.29
N ALA A 108 3.76 18.60 36.46
CA ALA A 108 4.36 19.90 36.36
C ALA A 108 3.46 21.00 36.85
N ASP A 109 4.05 22.06 37.32
CA ASP A 109 3.36 23.31 37.64
C ASP A 109 2.99 24.11 36.38
N ARG A 110 2.41 25.28 36.56
CA ARG A 110 2.01 26.20 35.49
C ARG A 110 3.20 26.70 34.66
N GLU A 111 4.37 26.83 35.28
CA GLU A 111 5.63 27.24 34.63
C GLU A 111 6.34 26.10 33.92
N GLY A 112 5.78 24.88 33.95
CA GLY A 112 6.35 23.69 33.31
C GLY A 112 7.51 23.06 34.10
N ARG A 113 7.66 23.35 35.39
CA ARG A 113 8.63 22.70 36.26
C ARG A 113 8.05 21.46 36.92
N GLY A 114 8.81 20.39 36.97
CA GLY A 114 8.36 19.13 37.54
C GLY A 114 8.23 19.19 39.08
N LEU A 115 7.04 18.96 39.60
CA LEU A 115 6.80 18.80 41.02
C LEU A 115 7.07 17.37 41.48
N VAL A 116 6.62 16.41 40.68
CA VAL A 116 6.91 14.98 40.83
C VAL A 116 7.34 14.46 39.44
N SER A 117 8.35 13.65 39.39
CA SER A 117 8.84 13.05 38.15
C SER A 117 9.43 11.68 38.42
N THR A 118 9.21 10.75 37.51
CA THR A 118 9.89 9.46 37.50
C THR A 118 11.36 9.57 37.08
N ASP A 119 11.70 10.63 36.34
CA ASP A 119 13.07 10.99 36.04
C ASP A 119 13.60 11.99 37.11
N PRO A 120 14.62 11.63 37.90
CA PRO A 120 15.17 12.52 38.90
C PRO A 120 15.66 13.88 38.37
N SER A 121 16.07 13.92 37.10
CA SER A 121 16.55 15.16 36.47
C SER A 121 15.42 16.18 36.21
N GLY A 122 14.16 15.72 36.16
CA GLY A 122 12.99 16.56 36.00
C GLY A 122 12.42 17.15 37.29
N LEU A 123 12.97 16.76 38.46
CA LEU A 123 12.45 17.24 39.76
C LEU A 123 12.92 18.68 40.01
N ASP A 124 11.97 19.57 40.29
CA ASP A 124 12.19 21.02 40.50
C ASP A 124 12.86 21.74 39.31
N ALA A 125 13.01 21.07 38.20
CA ALA A 125 13.63 21.57 36.98
C ALA A 125 12.58 21.80 35.87
N PRO A 126 12.86 22.68 34.91
CA PRO A 126 11.97 22.83 33.74
C PRO A 126 11.97 21.52 32.92
N LEU A 127 10.77 20.98 32.69
CA LEU A 127 10.63 19.77 31.90
C LEU A 127 10.93 20.05 30.42
N PRO A 128 11.54 19.10 29.70
CA PRO A 128 11.85 19.28 28.30
C PRO A 128 10.61 19.52 27.47
N VAL A 129 10.69 20.47 26.54
CA VAL A 129 9.61 20.74 25.58
C VAL A 129 9.66 19.66 24.52
N ARG A 130 8.60 18.87 24.41
CA ARG A 130 8.43 17.79 23.46
C ARG A 130 7.15 18.01 22.66
N LYS A 131 7.09 17.40 21.49
CA LYS A 131 5.88 17.45 20.65
C LYS A 131 4.76 16.61 21.26
N GLU A 132 3.54 17.06 21.04
CA GLU A 132 2.36 16.30 21.44
C GLU A 132 2.21 15.02 20.61
N TYR A 133 1.81 13.93 21.28
CA TYR A 133 1.62 12.63 20.63
C TYR A 133 0.53 12.66 19.55
N GLY A 134 -0.48 13.53 19.70
CA GLY A 134 -1.53 13.74 18.72
C GLY A 134 -1.01 14.16 17.33
N GLU A 135 0.14 14.80 17.26
CA GLU A 135 0.79 15.14 15.98
C GLU A 135 1.23 13.91 15.17
N LEU A 136 1.42 12.76 15.83
CA LEU A 136 1.73 11.50 15.15
C LEU A 136 0.52 10.95 14.40
N GLN A 137 -0.67 11.13 14.93
CA GLN A 137 -1.91 10.62 14.31
C GLN A 137 -2.24 11.32 12.99
N SER A 138 -1.83 12.58 12.83
CA SER A 138 -2.07 13.37 11.62
C SER A 138 -0.97 13.20 10.56
N GLY A 139 0.04 12.37 10.79
CA GLY A 139 1.19 12.17 9.90
C GLY A 139 0.89 11.21 8.75
N GLY A 140 1.23 11.62 7.51
CA GLY A 140 1.21 10.68 6.37
C GLY A 140 2.25 9.55 6.52
N LEU A 141 2.08 8.44 5.79
CA LEU A 141 2.89 7.22 5.90
C LEU A 141 4.40 7.50 5.79
N LEU A 142 4.85 8.32 4.86
CA LEU A 142 6.27 8.65 4.69
C LEU A 142 6.87 9.32 5.93
N ARG A 143 6.09 10.20 6.58
CA ARG A 143 6.52 10.84 7.83
C ARG A 143 6.59 9.82 8.97
N LEU A 144 5.61 8.92 9.06
CA LEU A 144 5.58 7.85 10.05
C LEU A 144 6.75 6.88 9.89
N LEU A 145 7.04 6.45 8.67
CA LEU A 145 8.21 5.63 8.37
C LEU A 145 9.52 6.35 8.72
N GLY A 146 9.61 7.65 8.43
CA GLY A 146 10.76 8.47 8.83
C GLY A 146 10.94 8.57 10.36
N ILE A 147 9.87 8.45 11.14
CA ILE A 147 9.92 8.42 12.61
C ILE A 147 10.31 7.02 13.12
N VAL A 148 9.74 5.97 12.50
CA VAL A 148 10.02 4.57 12.87
C VAL A 148 11.48 4.19 12.66
N PHE A 149 12.05 4.57 11.49
CA PHE A 149 13.44 4.26 11.13
C PHE A 149 14.44 5.37 11.46
N GLY A 150 13.94 6.52 11.91
CA GLY A 150 14.78 7.65 12.33
C GLY A 150 15.33 7.49 13.75
N PRO A 151 16.03 8.52 14.25
CA PRO A 151 16.49 8.53 15.63
C PRO A 151 15.31 8.50 16.60
N PRO A 152 15.46 7.83 17.77
CA PRO A 152 14.41 7.72 18.76
C PRO A 152 13.95 9.11 19.22
N ARG A 153 12.66 9.35 19.16
CA ARG A 153 12.03 10.59 19.60
C ARG A 153 11.09 10.31 20.76
N VAL A 154 10.87 11.31 21.58
CA VAL A 154 9.93 11.26 22.68
C VAL A 154 8.81 12.26 22.42
N TYR A 155 7.59 11.79 22.52
CA TYR A 155 6.38 12.61 22.43
C TYR A 155 5.67 12.64 23.76
N ASN A 156 4.93 13.69 24.04
CA ASN A 156 4.17 13.83 25.27
C ASN A 156 2.67 13.60 25.03
N VAL A 157 2.03 12.95 25.99
CA VAL A 157 0.60 13.09 26.24
C VAL A 157 0.44 14.02 27.41
N THR A 158 -0.25 15.14 27.21
CA THR A 158 -0.35 16.22 28.19
C THR A 158 -1.80 16.40 28.59
N LEU A 159 -2.08 16.27 29.89
CA LEU A 159 -3.41 16.49 30.45
C LEU A 159 -3.35 17.62 31.48
N PRO A 160 -4.08 18.73 31.29
CA PRO A 160 -4.16 19.80 32.28
C PRO A 160 -5.12 19.42 33.39
N LEU A 161 -4.73 19.70 34.64
CA LEU A 161 -5.62 19.75 35.81
C LEU A 161 -6.08 21.18 35.97
N GLU A 162 -7.34 21.42 35.70
CA GLU A 162 -7.96 22.73 35.76
C GLU A 162 -8.55 23.00 37.16
N ARG A 163 -8.40 24.23 37.62
CA ARG A 163 -9.08 24.74 38.82
C ARG A 163 -10.50 25.21 38.48
N ALA A 164 -11.37 25.30 39.47
CA ALA A 164 -12.69 25.92 39.33
C ALA A 164 -12.53 27.32 38.70
N GLY A 165 -12.82 27.46 37.40
CA GLY A 165 -12.60 28.67 36.60
C GLY A 165 -11.82 28.44 35.28
N GLY A 166 -11.47 27.18 34.93
CA GLY A 166 -10.90 26.83 33.62
C GLY A 166 -9.43 27.19 33.41
N GLN A 167 -8.72 27.63 34.48
CA GLN A 167 -7.27 27.87 34.34
C GLN A 167 -6.46 26.62 34.71
N PRO A 168 -5.50 26.20 33.87
CA PRO A 168 -4.65 25.07 34.19
C PRO A 168 -3.80 25.37 35.40
N PHE A 169 -3.92 24.50 36.42
CA PHE A 169 -3.20 24.63 37.69
C PHE A 169 -1.96 23.73 37.71
N LEU A 170 -2.14 22.48 37.30
CA LEU A 170 -1.08 21.49 37.11
C LEU A 170 -1.20 20.83 35.74
N THR A 171 -0.16 20.17 35.34
CA THR A 171 -0.16 19.46 34.08
C THR A 171 0.50 18.09 34.27
N VAL A 172 -0.25 17.04 33.97
CA VAL A 172 0.31 15.68 33.88
C VAL A 172 0.89 15.49 32.50
N ARG A 173 2.14 15.02 32.45
CA ARG A 173 2.86 14.73 31.20
C ARG A 173 3.36 13.30 31.22
N VAL A 174 3.03 12.54 30.16
CA VAL A 174 3.50 11.18 29.95
C VAL A 174 4.36 11.19 28.70
N GLY A 175 5.66 10.93 28.86
CA GLY A 175 6.62 10.86 27.77
C GLY A 175 6.66 9.48 27.16
N ILE A 176 6.44 9.37 25.84
CA ILE A 176 6.33 8.12 25.08
C ILE A 176 7.49 8.03 24.09
N ARG A 177 8.22 6.92 24.10
CA ARG A 177 9.30 6.64 23.14
C ARG A 177 8.74 6.08 21.84
N THR A 178 9.23 6.57 20.70
CA THR A 178 8.85 6.01 19.38
C THR A 178 9.51 4.67 19.07
N THR A 179 10.47 4.23 19.88
CA THR A 179 11.20 2.95 19.66
C THR A 179 10.28 1.73 19.61
N PHE A 180 9.15 1.77 20.32
CA PHE A 180 8.17 0.66 20.28
C PHE A 180 7.59 0.44 18.89
N LEU A 181 7.43 1.51 18.09
CA LEU A 181 6.94 1.40 16.71
C LEU A 181 7.88 0.56 15.86
N ARG A 182 9.19 0.71 16.04
CA ARG A 182 10.19 -0.07 15.31
C ARG A 182 10.07 -1.56 15.62
N TYR A 183 9.97 -1.93 16.90
CA TYR A 183 9.83 -3.33 17.31
C TYR A 183 8.57 -4.01 16.74
N VAL A 184 7.53 -3.23 16.52
CA VAL A 184 6.28 -3.74 15.93
C VAL A 184 6.36 -3.80 14.41
N VAL A 185 6.95 -2.80 13.77
CA VAL A 185 6.98 -2.65 12.31
C VAL A 185 8.04 -3.54 11.65
N GLU A 186 9.21 -3.70 12.27
CA GLU A 186 10.34 -4.45 11.71
C GLU A 186 9.99 -5.91 11.35
N PRO A 187 9.42 -6.74 12.25
CA PRO A 187 9.06 -8.12 11.92
C PRO A 187 7.96 -8.20 10.85
N TRP A 188 7.03 -7.26 10.86
CA TRP A 188 5.98 -7.17 9.85
C TRP A 188 6.51 -6.79 8.48
N LEU A 189 7.48 -5.91 8.40
CA LEU A 189 8.12 -5.53 7.15
C LEU A 189 8.86 -6.71 6.52
N VAL A 190 9.59 -7.48 7.32
CA VAL A 190 10.28 -8.69 6.87
C VAL A 190 9.25 -9.71 6.34
N THR A 191 8.17 -9.92 7.09
CA THR A 191 7.10 -10.85 6.70
C THR A 191 6.39 -10.37 5.43
N ALA A 192 6.05 -9.08 5.31
CA ALA A 192 5.45 -8.52 4.11
C ALA A 192 6.37 -8.63 2.90
N LEU A 193 7.68 -8.41 3.06
CA LEU A 193 8.66 -8.53 1.99
C LEU A 193 8.78 -9.97 1.50
N THR A 194 8.77 -10.96 2.41
CA THR A 194 8.80 -12.39 2.04
C THR A 194 7.55 -12.80 1.27
N TYR A 195 6.35 -12.42 1.74
CA TYR A 195 5.11 -12.72 1.01
C TYR A 195 5.04 -12.03 -0.34
N THR A 196 5.50 -10.78 -0.43
CA THR A 196 5.60 -10.06 -1.71
C THR A 196 6.55 -10.78 -2.67
N GLY A 197 7.70 -11.24 -2.20
CA GLY A 197 8.66 -12.01 -3.00
C GLY A 197 8.05 -13.31 -3.54
N VAL A 198 7.34 -14.06 -2.69
CA VAL A 198 6.63 -15.29 -3.10
C VAL A 198 5.52 -14.98 -4.10
N ALA A 199 4.73 -13.94 -3.88
CA ALA A 199 3.65 -13.54 -4.79
C ALA A 199 4.18 -13.15 -6.18
N ILE A 200 5.31 -12.43 -6.25
CA ILE A 200 5.96 -12.08 -7.51
C ILE A 200 6.45 -13.34 -8.22
N LEU A 201 7.10 -14.26 -7.51
CA LEU A 201 7.59 -15.51 -8.09
C LEU A 201 6.42 -16.33 -8.66
N CYS A 202 5.35 -16.51 -7.89
CA CYS A 202 4.14 -17.19 -8.36
C CYS A 202 3.52 -16.49 -9.57
N SER A 203 3.47 -15.15 -9.57
CA SER A 203 2.95 -14.37 -10.69
C SER A 203 3.74 -14.59 -11.97
N ILE A 204 5.07 -14.64 -11.89
CA ILE A 204 5.95 -14.91 -13.04
C ILE A 204 5.67 -16.32 -13.59
N ILE A 205 5.56 -17.33 -12.73
CA ILE A 205 5.28 -18.71 -13.12
C ILE A 205 3.90 -18.80 -13.81
N VAL A 206 2.87 -18.22 -13.22
CA VAL A 206 1.51 -18.23 -13.77
C VAL A 206 1.46 -17.46 -15.10
N ALA A 207 2.11 -16.30 -15.18
CA ALA A 207 2.15 -15.51 -16.39
C ALA A 207 2.88 -16.26 -17.51
N ALA A 208 3.99 -16.95 -17.23
CA ALA A 208 4.71 -17.77 -18.19
C ALA A 208 3.87 -18.96 -18.67
N PHE A 209 3.15 -19.62 -17.75
CA PHE A 209 2.24 -20.70 -18.10
C PHE A 209 1.09 -20.22 -18.98
N LEU A 210 0.40 -19.15 -18.60
CA LEU A 210 -0.68 -18.55 -19.38
C LEU A 210 -0.21 -18.07 -20.76
N ALA A 211 0.96 -17.45 -20.84
CA ALA A 211 1.54 -17.03 -22.11
C ALA A 211 1.81 -18.23 -23.04
N ASN A 212 2.30 -19.35 -22.49
CA ASN A 212 2.52 -20.56 -23.29
C ASN A 212 1.20 -21.19 -23.75
N VAL A 213 0.18 -21.25 -22.88
CA VAL A 213 -1.13 -21.81 -23.23
C VAL A 213 -1.88 -20.94 -24.24
N ALA A 214 -1.88 -19.61 -24.03
CA ALA A 214 -2.61 -18.67 -24.90
C ALA A 214 -1.98 -18.48 -26.28
N LEU A 215 -0.64 -18.55 -26.39
CA LEU A 215 0.07 -18.33 -27.65
C LEU A 215 0.23 -19.60 -28.50
N LYS A 216 0.10 -20.78 -27.88
CA LYS A 216 0.20 -22.06 -28.61
C LYS A 216 -0.82 -22.21 -29.75
N PRO A 217 -2.11 -21.86 -29.59
CA PRO A 217 -3.07 -21.90 -30.70
C PRO A 217 -2.73 -20.93 -31.83
N ILE A 218 -2.19 -19.75 -31.50
CA ILE A 218 -1.81 -18.73 -32.50
C ILE A 218 -0.63 -19.21 -33.33
N GLU A 219 0.36 -19.81 -32.70
CA GLU A 219 1.49 -20.45 -33.42
C GLU A 219 1.00 -21.58 -34.32
N GLN A 220 0.05 -22.40 -33.89
CA GLN A 220 -0.53 -23.48 -34.71
C GLN A 220 -1.29 -22.94 -35.93
N ILE A 221 -2.01 -21.83 -35.80
CA ILE A 221 -2.69 -21.17 -36.91
C ILE A 221 -1.64 -20.64 -37.92
N GLY A 222 -0.57 -20.02 -37.42
CA GLY A 222 0.53 -19.56 -38.25
C GLY A 222 1.14 -20.69 -39.07
N TYR A 223 1.44 -21.85 -38.46
CA TYR A 223 1.97 -23.03 -39.15
C TYR A 223 0.99 -23.61 -40.20
N ARG A 224 -0.31 -23.65 -39.91
CA ARG A 224 -1.31 -24.13 -40.90
C ARG A 224 -1.46 -23.19 -42.08
N LEU A 225 -1.39 -21.88 -41.85
CA LEU A 225 -1.40 -20.88 -42.93
C LEU A 225 -0.17 -20.97 -43.77
N ASP A 226 1.00 -21.23 -43.19
CA ASP A 226 2.26 -21.49 -43.93
C ASP A 226 2.22 -22.76 -44.76
N ALA A 227 1.60 -23.82 -44.24
CA ALA A 227 1.43 -25.06 -44.98
C ALA A 227 0.52 -24.88 -46.22
N LEU A 228 -0.54 -24.06 -46.08
CA LEU A 228 -1.43 -23.71 -47.21
C LEU A 228 -0.69 -22.84 -48.27
N ASP A 229 0.13 -21.87 -47.85
CA ASP A 229 0.89 -21.00 -48.76
C ASP A 229 1.99 -21.80 -49.52
N ARG A 230 2.59 -22.81 -48.87
CA ARG A 230 3.57 -23.71 -49.51
C ARG A 230 2.94 -24.74 -50.47
N ALA A 231 1.74 -25.20 -50.17
CA ALA A 231 1.04 -26.15 -51.05
C ALA A 231 0.64 -25.52 -52.37
N GLU A 232 0.45 -24.19 -52.42
CA GLU A 232 0.13 -23.46 -53.65
C GLU A 232 1.35 -22.90 -54.40
N THR A 233 2.52 -22.76 -53.73
CA THR A 233 3.75 -22.23 -54.33
C THR A 233 4.79 -23.33 -54.55
N SER A 234 4.49 -24.34 -55.38
CA SER A 234 5.50 -25.36 -55.78
C SER A 234 6.49 -24.86 -56.84
N THR A 235 6.68 -23.58 -57.00
CA THR A 235 7.72 -22.96 -57.86
C THR A 235 8.28 -21.71 -57.20
N GLY A 236 9.27 -21.88 -56.30
CA GLY A 236 10.02 -20.73 -55.76
C GLY A 236 10.85 -21.11 -54.55
N GLU A 237 12.13 -20.86 -54.64
CA GLU A 237 13.18 -21.04 -53.65
C GLU A 237 12.81 -20.54 -52.26
N PRO A 238 13.05 -21.29 -51.15
CA PRO A 238 12.68 -20.87 -49.81
C PRO A 238 13.63 -19.76 -49.35
N ALA A 239 13.06 -18.56 -49.13
CA ALA A 239 13.78 -17.50 -48.41
C ALA A 239 13.93 -17.91 -46.93
N PRO A 240 15.10 -17.68 -46.30
CA PRO A 240 15.33 -18.02 -44.92
C PRO A 240 14.39 -17.25 -44.00
N PRO A 241 13.88 -17.86 -42.92
CA PRO A 241 12.99 -17.18 -41.97
C PRO A 241 13.76 -16.08 -41.23
N ASP A 242 13.28 -14.86 -41.36
CA ASP A 242 13.78 -13.73 -40.58
C ASP A 242 13.31 -13.90 -39.12
N GLU A 243 14.24 -14.18 -38.22
CA GLU A 243 14.00 -14.57 -36.80
C GLU A 243 13.42 -13.45 -35.91
N SER A 244 13.04 -12.30 -36.46
CA SER A 244 12.74 -11.09 -35.68
C SER A 244 11.31 -10.53 -35.77
N GLU A 245 10.42 -11.11 -36.55
CA GLU A 245 9.04 -10.60 -36.60
C GLU A 245 8.14 -11.22 -35.52
N ASP A 246 7.42 -10.36 -34.80
CA ASP A 246 6.39 -10.76 -33.81
C ASP A 246 5.34 -11.66 -34.52
N ALA A 247 5.08 -12.84 -33.98
CA ALA A 247 4.17 -13.85 -34.55
C ALA A 247 2.76 -13.30 -34.93
N VAL A 248 2.33 -12.23 -34.26
CA VAL A 248 1.06 -11.55 -34.56
C VAL A 248 1.15 -10.70 -35.83
N VAL A 249 2.27 -10.04 -36.04
CA VAL A 249 2.52 -9.23 -37.25
C VAL A 249 2.61 -10.16 -38.48
N GLU A 250 3.27 -11.30 -38.34
CA GLU A 250 3.39 -12.32 -39.36
C GLU A 250 2.00 -12.90 -39.73
N VAL A 251 1.18 -13.26 -38.74
CA VAL A 251 -0.20 -13.73 -38.99
C VAL A 251 -1.05 -12.65 -39.65
N SER A 252 -0.91 -11.38 -39.22
CA SER A 252 -1.65 -10.26 -39.82
C SER A 252 -1.27 -10.05 -41.28
N HIS A 253 0.02 -10.08 -41.63
CA HIS A 253 0.49 -9.98 -43.03
C HIS A 253 0.02 -11.16 -43.88
N LYS A 254 -0.02 -12.38 -43.32
CA LYS A 254 -0.54 -13.56 -44.00
C LYS A 254 -2.04 -13.45 -44.29
N ILE A 255 -2.84 -13.00 -43.34
CA ILE A 255 -4.28 -12.78 -43.53
C ILE A 255 -4.53 -11.69 -44.57
N GLU A 256 -3.75 -10.61 -44.59
CA GLU A 256 -3.88 -9.54 -45.57
C GLU A 256 -3.54 -10.03 -46.99
N ARG A 257 -2.52 -10.89 -47.09
CA ARG A 257 -2.12 -11.51 -48.38
C ARG A 257 -3.22 -12.44 -48.90
N ILE A 258 -3.82 -13.27 -48.05
CA ILE A 258 -4.96 -14.13 -48.42
C ILE A 258 -6.16 -13.26 -48.80
N GLY A 259 -6.45 -12.19 -48.09
CA GLY A 259 -7.53 -11.25 -48.43
C GLY A 259 -7.34 -10.56 -49.80
N ARG A 260 -6.10 -10.24 -50.15
CA ARG A 260 -5.77 -9.70 -51.50
C ARG A 260 -5.93 -10.76 -52.62
N ARG A 261 -5.51 -12.00 -52.37
CA ARG A 261 -5.70 -13.10 -53.33
C ARG A 261 -7.19 -13.41 -53.56
N MET A 262 -7.98 -13.41 -52.48
CA MET A 262 -9.41 -13.66 -52.56
C MET A 262 -10.14 -12.60 -53.41
N ARG A 263 -9.78 -11.33 -53.28
CA ARG A 263 -10.28 -10.25 -54.12
C ARG A 263 -9.90 -10.43 -55.60
N ASN A 264 -8.66 -10.82 -55.89
CA ASN A 264 -8.20 -11.10 -57.27
C ASN A 264 -9.00 -12.25 -57.88
N VAL A 265 -9.31 -13.32 -57.12
CA VAL A 265 -10.14 -14.44 -57.62
C VAL A 265 -11.53 -13.98 -57.91
N GLU A 266 -12.13 -13.13 -57.10
CA GLU A 266 -13.46 -12.57 -57.26
C GLU A 266 -13.54 -11.64 -58.47
N GLU A 267 -12.47 -10.82 -58.71
CA GLU A 267 -12.36 -9.98 -59.91
C GLU A 267 -12.25 -10.84 -61.20
N VAL A 268 -11.43 -11.90 -61.18
CA VAL A 268 -11.29 -12.82 -62.33
C VAL A 268 -12.61 -13.57 -62.59
N PHE A 269 -13.28 -14.02 -61.53
CA PHE A 269 -14.57 -14.68 -61.64
C PHE A 269 -15.68 -13.74 -62.19
N SER A 270 -15.68 -12.50 -61.74
CA SER A 270 -16.56 -11.44 -62.22
C SER A 270 -16.32 -11.14 -63.70
N ALA A 271 -15.03 -10.98 -64.12
CA ALA A 271 -14.66 -10.77 -65.49
C ALA A 271 -15.03 -11.95 -66.40
N LEU A 272 -14.84 -13.19 -65.91
CA LEU A 272 -15.20 -14.41 -66.63
C LEU A 272 -16.73 -14.50 -66.81
N LYS A 273 -17.48 -14.18 -65.78
CA LYS A 273 -18.95 -14.14 -65.85
C LYS A 273 -19.45 -13.09 -66.85
N GLU A 274 -18.89 -11.89 -66.82
CA GLU A 274 -19.21 -10.82 -67.74
C GLU A 274 -18.82 -11.17 -69.18
N GLY A 275 -17.65 -11.82 -69.38
CA GLY A 275 -17.28 -12.37 -70.67
C GLY A 275 -18.22 -13.45 -71.18
N LEU A 276 -18.67 -14.35 -70.32
CA LEU A 276 -19.65 -15.37 -70.68
C LEU A 276 -21.00 -14.74 -71.04
N ASP A 277 -21.50 -13.78 -70.28
CA ASP A 277 -22.76 -13.05 -70.57
C ASP A 277 -22.65 -12.29 -71.90
N GLN A 278 -21.50 -11.72 -72.19
CA GLN A 278 -21.27 -11.01 -73.46
C GLN A 278 -21.20 -11.99 -74.65
N ILE A 279 -20.63 -13.16 -74.48
CA ILE A 279 -20.65 -14.22 -75.50
C ILE A 279 -22.09 -14.71 -75.74
N MET A 280 -22.83 -14.96 -74.65
CA MET A 280 -24.23 -15.41 -74.71
C MET A 280 -25.15 -14.39 -75.41
N THR A 281 -24.90 -13.09 -75.19
CA THR A 281 -25.72 -11.99 -75.77
C THR A 281 -25.39 -11.77 -77.26
N ASN A 282 -24.14 -12.01 -77.67
CA ASN A 282 -23.71 -11.81 -79.06
C ASN A 282 -23.91 -13.01 -79.99
N LEU A 283 -24.31 -14.18 -79.43
CA LEU A 283 -24.61 -15.35 -80.20
C LEU A 283 -26.06 -15.29 -80.67
N GLN A 284 -26.25 -15.10 -81.97
CA GLN A 284 -27.62 -15.10 -82.67
C GLN A 284 -28.25 -16.48 -82.75
N ASP A 285 -27.45 -17.55 -82.55
CA ASP A 285 -27.96 -18.93 -82.58
C ASP A 285 -28.01 -19.48 -81.11
N GLY A 286 -29.06 -20.25 -80.85
CA GLY A 286 -29.31 -20.86 -79.54
C GLY A 286 -28.14 -21.84 -79.14
N ILE A 287 -27.64 -21.70 -77.95
CA ILE A 287 -26.59 -22.61 -77.38
C ILE A 287 -27.32 -23.61 -76.46
N VAL A 288 -27.06 -24.90 -76.67
CA VAL A 288 -27.53 -25.98 -75.80
C VAL A 288 -26.24 -26.47 -75.05
N LEU A 289 -26.22 -26.26 -73.73
CA LEU A 289 -25.13 -26.76 -72.89
C LEU A 289 -25.48 -28.18 -72.43
N PHE A 290 -24.48 -29.06 -72.63
CA PHE A 290 -24.57 -30.43 -72.13
C PHE A 290 -23.61 -30.63 -70.96
N THR A 291 -24.09 -31.30 -69.92
CA THR A 291 -23.20 -31.81 -68.89
C THR A 291 -22.33 -32.98 -69.43
N HIS A 292 -21.26 -33.32 -68.68
CA HIS A 292 -20.40 -34.44 -69.05
C HIS A 292 -21.15 -35.75 -69.25
N ASP A 293 -22.33 -35.91 -68.71
CA ASP A 293 -23.21 -37.07 -68.86
C ASP A 293 -24.21 -36.89 -70.01
N ALA A 294 -23.96 -36.00 -70.97
CA ALA A 294 -24.74 -35.74 -72.15
C ALA A 294 -26.20 -35.32 -71.89
N ARG A 295 -26.52 -34.69 -70.78
CA ARG A 295 -27.83 -34.09 -70.46
C ARG A 295 -27.77 -32.57 -70.71
N ALA A 296 -28.79 -32.09 -71.42
CA ALA A 296 -28.96 -30.66 -71.65
C ALA A 296 -29.35 -29.97 -70.34
N VAL A 297 -28.66 -28.84 -70.04
CA VAL A 297 -28.88 -28.00 -68.91
C VAL A 297 -29.74 -26.80 -69.30
#